data_2c6fbb5d4b1e3bbe849ef980746822f9
#
_entry.id   2c6fbb5d4b1e3bbe849ef980746822f9
#
_cell.length_a   1.000
_cell.length_b   1.000
_cell.length_c   1.000
_cell.angle_alpha   90.00
_cell.angle_beta   90.00
_cell.angle_gamma   90.00
#
_symmetry.space_group_name_H-M   'P 1'
#
loop_
_entity.id
_entity.type
_entity.pdbx_description
1 polymer ?
#
loop_
_entity_poly.entity_id
_entity_poly.type
_entity_poly.pdbx_seq_one_letter_code
_entity_poly.pdbx_strand_id
1 'polypeptide(L)'
;MKILVVDDERDIQTLFEQRFRKEIRDGSVQFAFAFSGEEALAYLNGHEAVLILSDINMPGMSGLELLSHIKHLLLKPPPVVMMITAYGDAENFQTAKQLGADDFLTKPVDFNLLKEKLKQIH
;
A
#
# COMPACT_ATOMS: atom_id res chain seq x y z
N MET A 1 8.59 -9.85 5.94
CA MET A 1 8.32 -8.56 5.27
C MET A 1 7.07 -7.95 5.88
N LYS A 2 7.17 -6.74 6.33
CA LYS A 2 6.06 -6.02 6.95
C LYS A 2 5.39 -5.12 5.91
N ILE A 3 4.10 -5.31 5.70
CA ILE A 3 3.34 -4.63 4.65
C ILE A 3 2.16 -3.90 5.29
N LEU A 4 2.07 -2.59 5.06
CA LEU A 4 0.92 -1.79 5.46
C LEU A 4 -0.02 -1.65 4.26
N VAL A 5 -1.25 -2.10 4.42
CA VAL A 5 -2.29 -1.97 3.39
C VAL A 5 -3.24 -0.87 3.81
N VAL A 6 -3.46 0.12 2.94
CA VAL A 6 -4.32 1.26 3.22
C VAL A 6 -5.47 1.26 2.22
N ASP A 7 -6.69 1.06 2.71
CA ASP A 7 -7.90 1.02 1.89
C ASP A 7 -9.09 1.29 2.81
N ASP A 8 -10.02 2.12 2.38
CA ASP A 8 -11.21 2.44 3.19
C ASP A 8 -12.23 1.30 3.21
N GLU A 9 -12.11 0.33 2.31
CA GLU A 9 -12.98 -0.85 2.29
C GLU A 9 -12.44 -1.89 3.26
N ARG A 10 -13.16 -2.12 4.37
CA ARG A 10 -12.68 -3.02 5.43
C ARG A 10 -12.60 -4.48 4.99
N ASP A 11 -13.35 -4.87 3.97
CA ASP A 11 -13.30 -6.23 3.43
C ASP A 11 -11.94 -6.58 2.83
N ILE A 12 -11.11 -5.58 2.52
CA ILE A 12 -9.79 -5.80 1.97
C ILE A 12 -8.91 -6.62 2.93
N GLN A 13 -9.09 -6.43 4.23
CA GLN A 13 -8.32 -7.18 5.23
C GLN A 13 -8.57 -8.68 5.09
N THR A 14 -9.84 -9.10 5.07
CA THR A 14 -10.18 -10.51 4.93
C THR A 14 -9.64 -11.08 3.62
N LEU A 15 -9.75 -10.32 2.54
CA LEU A 15 -9.28 -10.74 1.23
C LEU A 15 -7.77 -10.98 1.21
N PHE A 16 -7.00 -10.04 1.73
CA PHE A 16 -5.55 -10.18 1.80
C PHE A 16 -5.15 -11.35 2.71
N GLU A 17 -5.82 -11.51 3.84
CA GLU A 17 -5.53 -12.60 4.76
C GLU A 17 -5.80 -13.97 4.15
N GLN A 18 -6.84 -14.08 3.32
CA GLN A 18 -7.14 -15.32 2.60
C GLN A 18 -6.13 -15.60 1.50
N ARG A 19 -5.80 -14.58 0.72
CA ARG A 19 -4.90 -14.74 -0.43
C ARG A 19 -3.45 -14.98 -0.04
N PHE A 20 -3.05 -14.50 1.13
CA PHE A 20 -1.70 -14.66 1.66
C PHE A 20 -1.62 -15.61 2.84
N ARG A 21 -2.61 -16.49 3.00
CA ARG A 21 -2.68 -17.39 4.16
C ARG A 21 -1.38 -18.16 4.39
N LYS A 22 -0.82 -18.71 3.32
CA LYS A 22 0.42 -19.49 3.41
C LYS A 22 1.59 -18.62 3.87
N GLU A 23 1.74 -17.47 3.26
CA GLU A 23 2.85 -16.54 3.55
C GLU A 23 2.75 -15.96 4.95
N ILE A 24 1.54 -15.71 5.43
CA ILE A 24 1.34 -15.26 6.81
C ILE A 24 1.72 -16.38 7.77
N ARG A 25 1.30 -17.61 7.49
CA ARG A 25 1.57 -18.76 8.35
C ARG A 25 3.05 -19.08 8.46
N ASP A 26 3.79 -18.99 7.33
CA ASP A 26 5.22 -19.29 7.33
C ASP A 26 6.08 -18.08 7.74
N GLY A 27 5.47 -16.93 8.01
CA GLY A 27 6.16 -15.74 8.47
C GLY A 27 6.81 -14.91 7.37
N SER A 28 6.60 -15.24 6.09
CA SER A 28 7.17 -14.48 4.98
C SER A 28 6.64 -13.06 4.93
N VAL A 29 5.36 -12.85 5.26
CA VAL A 29 4.74 -11.53 5.29
C VAL A 29 3.97 -11.34 6.60
N GLN A 30 3.93 -10.09 7.04
CA GLN A 30 3.09 -9.63 8.14
C GLN A 30 2.34 -8.41 7.64
N PHE A 31 1.02 -8.45 7.75
CA PHE A 31 0.18 -7.34 7.31
C PHE A 31 -0.27 -6.47 8.48
N ALA A 32 -0.29 -5.17 8.26
CA ALA A 32 -1.05 -4.24 9.06
C ALA A 32 -2.03 -3.53 8.12
N PHE A 33 -3.20 -3.16 8.64
CA PHE A 33 -4.24 -2.54 7.83
C PHE A 33 -4.61 -1.20 8.42
N ALA A 34 -4.69 -0.19 7.56
CA ALA A 34 -5.20 1.13 7.91
C ALA A 34 -6.37 1.43 6.97
N PHE A 35 -7.44 1.97 7.51
CA PHE A 35 -8.66 2.18 6.74
C PHE A 35 -8.87 3.65 6.36
N SER A 36 -7.83 4.45 6.54
CA SER A 36 -7.77 5.84 6.12
C SER A 36 -6.32 6.28 6.05
N GLY A 37 -6.07 7.40 5.40
CA GLY A 37 -4.73 8.00 5.37
C GLY A 37 -4.25 8.40 6.75
N GLU A 38 -5.16 8.94 7.56
CA GLU A 38 -4.86 9.35 8.94
C GLU A 38 -4.42 8.15 9.79
N GLU A 39 -5.12 7.01 9.67
CA GLU A 39 -4.74 5.78 10.37
C GLU A 39 -3.37 5.29 9.92
N ALA A 40 -3.09 5.39 8.62
CA ALA A 40 -1.80 4.97 8.08
C ALA A 40 -0.66 5.81 8.66
N LEU A 41 -0.83 7.12 8.73
CA LEU A 41 0.18 8.02 9.29
C LEU A 41 0.37 7.77 10.79
N ALA A 42 -0.72 7.51 11.51
CA ALA A 42 -0.63 7.17 12.93
C ALA A 42 0.15 5.87 13.15
N TYR A 43 -0.09 4.87 12.31
CA TYR A 43 0.66 3.61 12.36
C TYR A 43 2.15 3.84 12.13
N LEU A 44 2.50 4.61 11.09
CA LEU A 44 3.90 4.87 10.73
C LEU A 44 4.65 5.71 11.76
N ASN A 45 3.93 6.38 12.66
CA ASN A 45 4.55 7.14 13.74
C ASN A 45 5.21 6.24 14.80
N GLY A 46 4.87 4.96 14.85
CA GLY A 46 5.44 4.05 15.84
C GLY A 46 5.80 2.67 15.30
N HIS A 47 5.62 2.46 14.01
CA HIS A 47 5.86 1.15 13.39
C HIS A 47 6.54 1.32 12.03
N GLU A 48 7.31 0.32 11.65
CA GLU A 48 7.96 0.29 10.35
C GLU A 48 7.16 -0.53 9.35
N ALA A 49 7.30 -0.20 8.08
CA ALA A 49 6.79 -1.01 6.98
C ALA A 49 7.82 -1.03 5.87
N VAL A 50 8.02 -2.20 5.26
CA VAL A 50 8.90 -2.35 4.09
C VAL A 50 8.16 -1.90 2.84
N LEU A 51 6.86 -2.19 2.80
CA LEU A 51 5.99 -1.87 1.67
C LEU A 51 4.70 -1.26 2.18
N ILE A 52 4.24 -0.21 1.50
CA ILE A 52 2.94 0.39 1.72
C ILE A 52 2.14 0.24 0.44
N LEU A 53 0.99 -0.42 0.52
CA LEU A 53 0.03 -0.54 -0.57
C LEU A 53 -1.14 0.37 -0.24
N SER A 54 -1.40 1.38 -1.08
CA SER A 54 -2.48 2.33 -0.80
C SER A 54 -3.39 2.52 -1.99
N ASP A 55 -4.69 2.44 -1.73
CA ASP A 55 -5.69 2.91 -2.67
C ASP A 55 -5.54 4.43 -2.85
N ILE A 56 -5.80 4.91 -4.06
CA ILE A 56 -5.78 6.35 -4.34
C ILE A 56 -7.08 7.01 -3.89
N ASN A 57 -8.22 6.39 -4.19
CA ASN A 57 -9.52 7.00 -3.95
C ASN A 57 -10.07 6.58 -2.58
N MET A 58 -9.92 7.45 -1.60
CA MET A 58 -10.44 7.25 -0.25
C MET A 58 -11.11 8.55 0.22
N PRO A 59 -12.18 8.45 1.02
CA PRO A 59 -12.79 9.65 1.61
C PRO A 59 -11.83 10.33 2.57
N GLY A 60 -11.93 11.64 2.67
CA GLY A 60 -11.00 12.44 3.46
C GLY A 60 -9.65 12.53 2.77
N MET A 61 -8.59 12.11 3.44
CA MET A 61 -7.26 12.10 2.84
C MET A 61 -7.20 11.06 1.72
N SER A 62 -6.88 11.50 0.51
CA SER A 62 -6.70 10.59 -0.62
C SER A 62 -5.38 9.84 -0.53
N GLY A 63 -5.23 8.77 -1.31
CA GLY A 63 -3.96 8.06 -1.39
C GLY A 63 -2.83 8.94 -1.92
N LEU A 64 -3.13 9.90 -2.78
CA LEU A 64 -2.12 10.85 -3.28
C LEU A 64 -1.62 11.78 -2.17
N GLU A 65 -2.52 12.28 -1.36
CA GLU A 65 -2.14 13.09 -0.20
C GLU A 65 -1.32 12.27 0.80
N LEU A 66 -1.73 11.03 1.05
CA LEU A 66 -1.00 10.12 1.92
C LEU A 66 0.42 9.90 1.39
N LEU A 67 0.56 9.63 0.09
CA LEU A 67 1.87 9.43 -0.53
C LEU A 67 2.78 10.64 -0.31
N SER A 68 2.25 11.85 -0.51
CA SER A 68 2.99 13.07 -0.28
C SER A 68 3.45 13.17 1.18
N HIS A 69 2.56 12.88 2.14
CA HIS A 69 2.92 12.89 3.56
C HIS A 69 4.01 11.87 3.87
N ILE A 70 3.90 10.65 3.34
CA ILE A 70 4.90 9.59 3.57
C ILE A 70 6.27 10.04 3.09
N LYS A 71 6.34 10.63 1.91
CA LYS A 71 7.61 11.10 1.36
C LYS A 71 8.23 12.22 2.19
N HIS A 72 7.41 13.07 2.80
CA HIS A 72 7.89 14.14 3.68
C HIS A 72 8.37 13.64 5.04
N LEU A 73 7.96 12.45 5.47
CA LEU A 73 8.42 11.88 6.74
C LEU A 73 9.89 11.47 6.71
N LEU A 74 10.46 11.29 5.53
CA LEU A 74 11.87 10.89 5.35
C LEU A 74 12.23 9.65 6.17
N LEU A 75 11.36 8.66 6.13
CA LEU A 75 11.55 7.40 6.87
C LEU A 75 12.83 6.68 6.41
N LYS A 76 13.50 6.02 7.35
CA LYS A 76 14.75 5.30 7.09
C LYS A 76 14.67 3.89 7.67
N PRO A 77 14.81 2.85 6.83
CA PRO A 77 14.87 2.94 5.37
C PRO A 77 13.54 3.40 4.78
N PRO A 78 13.55 4.04 3.61
CA PRO A 78 12.30 4.48 3.01
C PRO A 78 11.48 3.27 2.57
N PRO A 79 10.16 3.25 2.88
CA PRO A 79 9.32 2.16 2.41
C PRO A 79 9.10 2.24 0.91
N VAL A 80 8.93 1.10 0.27
CA VAL A 80 8.42 1.06 -1.10
C VAL A 80 6.93 1.40 -1.05
N VAL A 81 6.48 2.32 -1.88
CA VAL A 81 5.07 2.71 -1.93
C VAL A 81 4.48 2.31 -3.28
N MET A 82 3.52 1.40 -3.25
CA MET A 82 2.74 0.99 -4.42
C MET A 82 1.34 1.57 -4.31
N MET A 83 0.89 2.22 -5.39
CA MET A 83 -0.45 2.79 -5.43
C MET A 83 -1.38 1.86 -6.20
N ILE A 84 -2.60 1.73 -5.71
CA ILE A 84 -3.64 0.94 -6.37
C ILE A 84 -4.58 1.91 -7.07
N THR A 85 -4.63 1.83 -8.40
CA THR A 85 -5.36 2.78 -9.23
C THR A 85 -6.55 2.11 -9.90
N ALA A 86 -7.57 2.90 -10.22
CA ALA A 86 -8.65 2.43 -11.08
C ALA A 86 -8.15 2.29 -12.51
N TYR A 87 -8.65 1.27 -13.20
CA TYR A 87 -8.32 1.07 -14.62
C TYR A 87 -8.70 2.32 -15.43
N GLY A 88 -7.77 2.79 -16.24
CA GLY A 88 -8.02 3.95 -17.11
C GLY A 88 -7.86 5.31 -16.45
N ASP A 89 -7.47 5.36 -15.17
CA ASP A 89 -7.30 6.63 -14.47
C ASP A 89 -5.87 7.17 -14.68
N ALA A 90 -5.63 7.67 -15.89
CA ALA A 90 -4.29 8.14 -16.30
C ALA A 90 -3.86 9.37 -15.51
N GLU A 91 -4.79 10.25 -15.13
CA GLU A 91 -4.47 11.48 -14.40
C GLU A 91 -3.90 11.17 -13.02
N ASN A 92 -4.59 10.32 -12.25
CA ASN A 92 -4.11 9.94 -10.93
C ASN A 92 -2.81 9.13 -11.00
N PHE A 93 -2.67 8.30 -12.03
CA PHE A 93 -1.42 7.56 -12.26
C PHE A 93 -0.25 8.54 -12.44
N GLN A 94 -0.40 9.55 -13.29
CA GLN A 94 0.67 10.51 -13.54
C GLN A 94 0.99 11.33 -12.28
N THR A 95 -0.03 11.76 -11.55
CA THR A 95 0.17 12.51 -10.31
C THR A 95 0.91 11.65 -9.28
N ALA A 96 0.51 10.40 -9.10
CA ALA A 96 1.19 9.50 -8.17
C ALA A 96 2.65 9.27 -8.55
N LYS A 97 2.92 9.13 -9.85
CA LYS A 97 4.27 8.97 -10.34
C LYS A 97 5.12 10.20 -10.02
N GLN A 98 4.58 11.39 -10.24
CA GLN A 98 5.27 12.64 -9.93
C GLN A 98 5.53 12.80 -8.43
N LEU A 99 4.64 12.31 -7.59
CA LEU A 99 4.79 12.36 -6.14
C LEU A 99 5.75 11.30 -5.59
N GLY A 100 6.27 10.42 -6.45
CA GLY A 100 7.30 9.47 -6.07
C GLY A 100 6.82 8.07 -5.74
N ALA A 101 5.64 7.65 -6.23
CA ALA A 101 5.21 6.26 -6.09
C ALA A 101 6.22 5.33 -6.79
N ASP A 102 6.55 4.22 -6.15
CA ASP A 102 7.56 3.30 -6.65
C ASP A 102 6.98 2.31 -7.65
N ASP A 103 5.70 1.96 -7.52
CA ASP A 103 5.06 1.00 -8.40
C ASP A 103 3.55 1.17 -8.34
N PHE A 104 2.83 0.45 -9.21
CA PHE A 104 1.38 0.58 -9.35
C PHE A 104 0.74 -0.78 -9.56
N LEU A 105 -0.49 -0.91 -9.07
CA LEU A 105 -1.40 -2.01 -9.38
C LEU A 105 -2.72 -1.41 -9.83
N THR A 106 -3.40 -2.04 -10.78
CA THR A 106 -4.75 -1.63 -11.16
C THR A 106 -5.79 -2.50 -10.47
N LYS A 107 -6.97 -1.92 -10.18
CA LYS A 107 -8.09 -2.66 -9.61
C LYS A 107 -8.81 -3.45 -10.72
N PRO A 108 -9.30 -4.64 -10.40
CA PRO A 108 -9.14 -5.37 -9.14
C PRO A 108 -7.71 -5.90 -8.98
N VAL A 109 -7.25 -5.98 -7.73
CA VAL A 109 -5.86 -6.41 -7.46
C VAL A 109 -5.66 -7.84 -7.96
N ASP A 110 -4.64 -8.02 -8.81
CA ASP A 110 -4.18 -9.33 -9.23
C ASP A 110 -3.16 -9.81 -8.20
N PHE A 111 -3.58 -10.73 -7.33
CA PHE A 111 -2.73 -11.21 -6.24
C PHE A 111 -1.52 -11.99 -6.73
N ASN A 112 -1.63 -12.67 -7.88
CA ASN A 112 -0.47 -13.35 -8.44
C ASN A 112 0.59 -12.36 -8.90
N LEU A 113 0.17 -11.28 -9.55
CA LEU A 113 1.07 -10.22 -9.95
C LEU A 113 1.69 -9.54 -8.73
N LEU A 114 0.87 -9.27 -7.70
CA LEU A 114 1.39 -8.68 -6.47
C LEU A 114 2.45 -9.57 -5.84
N LYS A 115 2.21 -10.88 -5.77
CA LYS A 115 3.21 -11.82 -5.20
C LYS A 115 4.51 -11.81 -6.00
N GLU A 116 4.43 -11.70 -7.33
CA GLU A 116 5.62 -11.58 -8.16
C GLU A 116 6.39 -10.28 -7.86
N LYS A 117 5.68 -9.18 -7.69
CA LYS A 117 6.31 -7.90 -7.34
C LYS A 117 6.99 -7.95 -5.97
N LEU A 118 6.38 -8.65 -5.00
CA LEU A 118 6.96 -8.77 -3.65
C LEU A 118 8.29 -9.52 -3.66
N LYS A 119 8.47 -10.46 -4.56
CA LYS A 119 9.74 -11.20 -4.68
C LYS A 119 10.91 -10.31 -5.07
N GLN A 120 10.64 -9.16 -5.65
CA GLN A 120 11.67 -8.23 -6.10
C GLN A 120 12.01 -7.17 -5.06
N ILE A 121 11.33 -7.17 -3.91
CA ILE A 121 11.57 -6.24 -2.82
C ILE A 121 12.46 -6.94 -1.79
N HIS A 122 13.54 -6.27 -1.42
CA HIS A 122 14.53 -6.81 -0.46
C HIS A 122 14.64 -6.00 0.80
#